data_c37a8ab3f3fdaf293151c14c59956686
#
_entry.id   c37a8ab3f3fdaf293151c14c59956686
#
_cell.length_a   1.000
_cell.length_b   1.000
_cell.length_c   1.000
_cell.angle_alpha   90.00
_cell.angle_beta   90.00
_cell.angle_gamma   90.00
#
_symmetry.space_group_name_H-M   'P 1'
#
loop_
_entity.id
_entity.type
_entity.pdbx_description
1 polymer ?
#
loop_
_entity_poly.entity_id
_entity_poly.type
_entity_poly.pdbx_seq_one_letter_code
_entity_poly.pdbx_strand_id
1 'polypeptide(L)'
;MERVMEDIKPAYKELHAFIRKELHEKYGGSVVNPRGPIPDHLFQQVREQAWQANSVIEPYFPKANLPPYDSFVAHYDAKDMINAAENFYQSLGFDGLDKEFYEKQLKEQDQSAENGDCRADIFDLTPHVYMKYCKKVEFRKFLQVHGYLGRLHYAKEKQNLPSYFFNSYDLEYPVGEAIILSASTPKHLQAIGLSKNFEFSDQILMNRLFRMGIHTMLNIPLYFVHTKVMTDLLNGTVEIERINKHYWELMVKYAGVEPPSDRPESAIDFPYNFYLDMEENHQTKKFVSEVLGYHFYRSFCEETHHKGYLHNCDFYGNMEIGNSLKSMMSLGSSKPWNETLVRVLGTNPSLSGDALLAYYTPMLDWLKAKNRESKVKIGWNSSQKKIL
;
A
#
# COMPACT_ATOMS: atom_id res chain seq x y z
N MET A 1 -7.35 12.32 7.71
CA MET A 1 -6.18 12.34 6.82
C MET A 1 -5.10 13.34 7.29
N GLU A 2 -5.43 14.61 7.57
CA GLU A 2 -4.42 15.61 8.02
C GLU A 2 -3.66 15.16 9.28
N ARG A 3 -4.34 14.61 10.28
CA ARG A 3 -3.70 14.03 11.46
C ARG A 3 -2.66 12.97 11.09
N VAL A 4 -3.01 12.03 10.22
CA VAL A 4 -2.05 11.00 9.76
C VAL A 4 -0.82 11.63 9.13
N MET A 5 -1.01 12.67 8.28
CA MET A 5 0.10 13.37 7.67
C MET A 5 1.00 14.06 8.70
N GLU A 6 0.45 14.67 9.74
CA GLU A 6 1.25 15.26 10.82
C GLU A 6 1.99 14.19 11.64
N ASP A 7 1.35 13.04 11.91
CA ASP A 7 1.96 11.92 12.63
C ASP A 7 3.17 11.35 11.86
N ILE A 8 3.03 11.12 10.55
CA ILE A 8 4.10 10.50 9.73
C ILE A 8 5.17 11.50 9.28
N LYS A 9 4.90 12.79 9.31
CA LYS A 9 5.77 13.84 8.77
C LYS A 9 7.22 13.81 9.26
N PRO A 10 7.52 13.58 10.57
CA PRO A 10 8.90 13.47 11.03
C PRO A 10 9.65 12.32 10.36
N ALA A 11 9.02 11.14 10.30
CA ALA A 11 9.58 9.94 9.70
C ALA A 11 9.73 10.08 8.17
N TYR A 12 8.72 10.66 7.52
CA TYR A 12 8.77 10.96 6.09
C TYR A 12 9.93 11.90 5.72
N LYS A 13 10.19 12.93 6.54
CA LYS A 13 11.32 13.85 6.32
C LYS A 13 12.67 13.14 6.40
N GLU A 14 12.82 12.14 7.29
CA GLU A 14 14.03 11.33 7.37
C GLU A 14 14.24 10.50 6.08
N LEU A 15 13.19 9.82 5.61
CA LEU A 15 13.24 9.06 4.36
C LEU A 15 13.52 9.97 3.15
N HIS A 16 12.82 11.09 3.06
CA HIS A 16 13.01 12.06 1.98
C HIS A 16 14.45 12.61 1.96
N ALA A 17 15.03 12.94 3.13
CA ALA A 17 16.38 13.46 3.23
C ALA A 17 17.42 12.42 2.76
N PHE A 18 17.25 11.15 3.14
CA PHE A 18 18.08 10.05 2.67
C PHE A 18 17.99 9.89 1.14
N ILE A 19 16.77 9.77 0.59
CA ILE A 19 16.56 9.64 -0.86
C ILE A 19 17.18 10.81 -1.62
N ARG A 20 16.93 12.02 -1.16
CA ARG A 20 17.49 13.24 -1.80
C ARG A 20 19.03 13.24 -1.83
N LYS A 21 19.66 12.78 -0.75
CA LYS A 21 21.12 12.64 -0.67
C LYS A 21 21.62 11.65 -1.72
N GLU A 22 21.05 10.46 -1.78
CA GLU A 22 21.42 9.43 -2.75
C GLU A 22 21.24 9.92 -4.21
N LEU A 23 20.12 10.59 -4.48
CA LEU A 23 19.87 11.20 -5.81
C LEU A 23 20.86 12.34 -6.12
N HIS A 24 21.20 13.17 -5.13
CA HIS A 24 22.18 14.24 -5.29
C HIS A 24 23.59 13.68 -5.60
N GLU A 25 24.01 12.63 -4.92
CA GLU A 25 25.28 11.97 -5.16
C GLU A 25 25.34 11.32 -6.55
N LYS A 26 24.21 10.80 -7.02
CA LYS A 26 24.12 10.16 -8.34
C LYS A 26 24.03 11.14 -9.51
N TYR A 27 23.22 12.19 -9.39
CA TYR A 27 22.89 13.10 -10.50
C TYR A 27 23.53 14.50 -10.38
N GLY A 28 24.14 14.82 -9.26
CA GLY A 28 24.82 16.09 -9.01
C GLY A 28 23.90 17.25 -8.63
N GLY A 29 24.52 18.35 -8.17
CA GLY A 29 23.83 19.52 -7.62
C GLY A 29 23.03 20.34 -8.63
N SER A 30 23.32 20.22 -9.91
CA SER A 30 22.56 20.87 -10.99
C SER A 30 21.18 20.26 -11.20
N VAL A 31 21.01 18.98 -10.83
CA VAL A 31 19.75 18.24 -10.98
C VAL A 31 19.00 18.16 -9.66
N VAL A 32 19.68 17.85 -8.57
CA VAL A 32 19.07 17.67 -7.25
C VAL A 32 19.70 18.63 -6.24
N ASN A 33 18.94 19.61 -5.80
CA ASN A 33 19.36 20.52 -4.72
C ASN A 33 19.45 19.74 -3.39
N PRO A 34 20.62 19.69 -2.72
CA PRO A 34 20.78 18.91 -1.47
C PRO A 34 19.95 19.45 -0.29
N ARG A 35 19.31 20.61 -0.45
CA ARG A 35 18.47 21.24 0.59
C ARG A 35 17.05 21.56 0.11
N GLY A 36 16.73 21.25 -1.15
CA GLY A 36 15.46 21.53 -1.81
C GLY A 36 14.51 20.34 -1.82
N PRO A 37 13.36 20.47 -2.48
CA PRO A 37 12.51 19.37 -2.88
C PRO A 37 13.22 18.46 -3.89
N ILE A 38 12.68 17.26 -4.10
CA ILE A 38 13.12 16.33 -5.14
C ILE A 38 12.34 16.63 -6.43
N PRO A 39 12.99 16.72 -7.62
CA PRO A 39 12.28 16.81 -8.89
C PRO A 39 11.35 15.61 -9.12
N ASP A 40 10.12 15.87 -9.57
CA ASP A 40 9.06 14.86 -9.66
C ASP A 40 9.43 13.62 -10.47
N HIS A 41 10.09 13.78 -11.62
CA HIS A 41 10.51 12.65 -12.46
C HIS A 41 11.48 11.69 -11.75
N LEU A 42 12.34 12.20 -10.85
CA LEU A 42 13.22 11.37 -10.03
C LEU A 42 12.48 10.75 -8.85
N PHE A 43 11.56 11.50 -8.25
CA PHE A 43 10.72 10.99 -7.18
C PHE A 43 9.84 9.82 -7.67
N GLN A 44 9.23 9.96 -8.84
CA GLN A 44 8.46 8.89 -9.47
C GLN A 44 9.34 7.68 -9.78
N GLN A 45 10.54 7.89 -10.34
CA GLN A 45 11.47 6.81 -10.62
C GLN A 45 11.83 6.00 -9.36
N VAL A 46 12.12 6.68 -8.24
CA VAL A 46 12.38 6.00 -6.94
C VAL A 46 11.19 5.16 -6.50
N ARG A 47 9.99 5.71 -6.59
CA ARG A 47 8.75 5.06 -6.18
C ARG A 47 8.43 3.83 -7.02
N GLU A 48 8.51 3.96 -8.35
CA GLU A 48 8.16 2.88 -9.29
C GLU A 48 9.20 1.75 -9.29
N GLN A 49 10.47 2.11 -9.10
CA GLN A 49 11.58 1.15 -9.09
C GLN A 49 11.91 0.58 -7.70
N ALA A 50 11.12 0.90 -6.68
CA ALA A 50 11.40 0.46 -5.30
C ALA A 50 11.67 -1.05 -5.17
N TRP A 51 11.01 -1.88 -5.97
CA TRP A 51 11.14 -3.33 -5.97
C TRP A 51 12.04 -3.90 -7.08
N GLN A 52 12.59 -3.06 -7.95
CA GLN A 52 13.42 -3.51 -9.05
C GLN A 52 14.87 -3.71 -8.60
N ALA A 53 15.56 -4.65 -9.22
CA ALA A 53 16.98 -4.92 -8.94
C ALA A 53 17.89 -3.73 -9.29
N ASN A 54 17.50 -2.95 -10.29
CA ASN A 54 18.19 -1.74 -10.75
C ASN A 54 17.61 -0.45 -10.15
N SER A 55 17.02 -0.52 -8.95
CA SER A 55 16.50 0.65 -8.25
C SER A 55 17.54 1.77 -8.18
N VAL A 56 17.06 3.00 -8.32
CA VAL A 56 17.91 4.21 -8.24
C VAL A 56 18.52 4.36 -6.85
N ILE A 57 17.80 3.93 -5.83
CA ILE A 57 18.23 3.94 -4.43
C ILE A 57 18.75 2.56 -4.05
N GLU A 58 19.99 2.51 -3.60
CA GLU A 58 20.59 1.26 -3.12
C GLU A 58 19.85 0.74 -1.86
N PRO A 59 19.77 -0.59 -1.71
CA PRO A 59 19.20 -1.17 -0.51
C PRO A 59 20.08 -0.90 0.71
N TYR A 60 19.47 -1.01 1.86
CA TYR A 60 20.08 -0.84 3.18
C TYR A 60 21.42 -1.60 3.34
N PHE A 61 21.43 -2.85 2.92
CA PHE A 61 22.63 -3.71 2.87
C PHE A 61 22.91 -4.08 1.40
N PRO A 62 23.76 -3.34 0.68
CA PRO A 62 23.98 -3.55 -0.75
C PRO A 62 24.51 -4.94 -1.10
N LYS A 63 25.18 -5.62 -0.15
CA LYS A 63 25.73 -6.97 -0.34
C LYS A 63 24.72 -8.08 -0.05
N ALA A 64 23.60 -7.79 0.57
CA ALA A 64 22.56 -8.74 0.86
C ALA A 64 21.47 -8.65 -0.21
N ASN A 65 21.46 -9.62 -1.11
CA ASN A 65 20.45 -9.70 -2.16
C ASN A 65 19.04 -9.84 -1.57
N LEU A 66 18.04 -9.28 -2.26
CA LEU A 66 16.64 -9.61 -1.96
C LEU A 66 16.39 -11.10 -2.21
N PRO A 67 15.44 -11.71 -1.48
CA PRO A 67 15.02 -13.08 -1.79
C PRO A 67 14.58 -13.21 -3.25
N PRO A 68 14.81 -14.34 -3.89
CA PRO A 68 14.32 -14.60 -5.24
C PRO A 68 12.81 -14.91 -5.20
N TYR A 69 12.00 -13.92 -4.81
CA TYR A 69 10.58 -14.09 -4.54
C TYR A 69 9.80 -14.73 -5.69
N ASP A 70 10.08 -14.35 -6.94
CA ASP A 70 9.41 -14.95 -8.09
C ASP A 70 9.76 -16.43 -8.26
N SER A 71 10.97 -16.85 -7.87
CA SER A 71 11.34 -18.27 -7.91
C SER A 71 10.60 -19.10 -6.84
N PHE A 72 10.15 -18.48 -5.74
CA PHE A 72 9.35 -19.19 -4.74
C PHE A 72 8.01 -19.67 -5.31
N VAL A 73 7.42 -18.90 -6.20
CA VAL A 73 6.13 -19.19 -6.83
C VAL A 73 6.25 -19.74 -8.26
N ALA A 74 7.47 -19.95 -8.76
CA ALA A 74 7.70 -20.36 -10.15
C ALA A 74 7.08 -21.72 -10.53
N HIS A 75 6.76 -22.55 -9.53
CA HIS A 75 6.11 -23.85 -9.72
C HIS A 75 4.58 -23.80 -9.59
N TYR A 76 4.02 -22.62 -9.27
CA TYR A 76 2.58 -22.41 -9.19
C TYR A 76 2.01 -22.09 -10.56
N ASP A 77 0.73 -22.40 -10.74
CA ASP A 77 -0.12 -21.76 -11.74
C ASP A 77 -1.00 -20.68 -11.06
N ALA A 78 -1.85 -20.03 -11.84
CA ALA A 78 -2.74 -19.00 -11.30
C ALA A 78 -3.76 -19.54 -10.30
N LYS A 79 -4.20 -20.81 -10.48
CA LYS A 79 -5.13 -21.47 -9.55
C LYS A 79 -4.43 -21.83 -8.25
N ASP A 80 -3.16 -22.23 -8.31
CA ASP A 80 -2.34 -22.49 -7.11
C ASP A 80 -2.20 -21.23 -6.26
N MET A 81 -2.00 -20.05 -6.89
CA MET A 81 -1.97 -18.78 -6.18
C MET A 81 -3.30 -18.48 -5.48
N ILE A 82 -4.44 -18.73 -6.17
CA ILE A 82 -5.78 -18.54 -5.59
C ILE A 82 -6.01 -19.53 -4.44
N ASN A 83 -5.65 -20.79 -4.62
CA ASN A 83 -5.79 -21.81 -3.58
C ASN A 83 -4.93 -21.51 -2.34
N ALA A 84 -3.71 -21.00 -2.53
CA ALA A 84 -2.85 -20.62 -1.42
C ALA A 84 -3.45 -19.43 -0.63
N ALA A 85 -3.97 -18.44 -1.34
CA ALA A 85 -4.65 -17.31 -0.72
C ALA A 85 -5.94 -17.74 -0.02
N GLU A 86 -6.73 -18.62 -0.63
CA GLU A 86 -7.94 -19.18 -0.03
C GLU A 86 -7.63 -19.99 1.24
N ASN A 87 -6.54 -20.76 1.22
CA ASN A 87 -6.08 -21.47 2.41
C ASN A 87 -5.76 -20.51 3.57
N PHE A 88 -5.27 -19.30 3.27
CA PHE A 88 -5.08 -18.28 4.32
C PHE A 88 -6.42 -17.93 5.00
N TYR A 89 -7.47 -17.63 4.23
CA TYR A 89 -8.78 -17.30 4.79
C TYR A 89 -9.43 -18.48 5.49
N GLN A 90 -9.33 -19.69 4.95
CA GLN A 90 -9.81 -20.91 5.62
C GLN A 90 -9.08 -21.14 6.94
N SER A 91 -7.79 -20.85 7.03
CA SER A 91 -7.03 -20.95 8.28
C SER A 91 -7.53 -20.00 9.37
N LEU A 92 -8.14 -18.89 8.97
CA LEU A 92 -8.84 -17.96 9.87
C LEU A 92 -10.27 -18.40 10.18
N GLY A 93 -10.75 -19.50 9.60
CA GLY A 93 -12.10 -20.04 9.81
C GLY A 93 -13.16 -19.50 8.86
N PHE A 94 -12.79 -18.86 7.74
CA PHE A 94 -13.74 -18.55 6.67
C PHE A 94 -14.17 -19.81 5.93
N ASP A 95 -15.40 -19.83 5.44
CA ASP A 95 -15.86 -20.91 4.57
C ASP A 95 -15.13 -20.87 3.22
N GLY A 96 -14.73 -22.04 2.73
CA GLY A 96 -14.07 -22.18 1.46
C GLY A 96 -14.90 -21.70 0.27
N LEU A 97 -14.20 -21.41 -0.82
CA LEU A 97 -14.84 -21.16 -2.11
C LEU A 97 -15.44 -22.45 -2.65
N ASP A 98 -16.68 -22.37 -3.08
CA ASP A 98 -17.42 -23.52 -3.58
C ASP A 98 -17.07 -23.88 -5.04
N LYS A 99 -17.54 -25.03 -5.50
CA LYS A 99 -17.31 -25.50 -6.86
C LYS A 99 -17.93 -24.54 -7.90
N GLU A 100 -19.05 -23.90 -7.58
CA GLU A 100 -19.72 -22.95 -8.45
C GLU A 100 -18.86 -21.72 -8.72
N PHE A 101 -18.16 -21.22 -7.70
CA PHE A 101 -17.21 -20.13 -7.85
C PHE A 101 -16.13 -20.48 -8.87
N TYR A 102 -15.47 -21.63 -8.72
CA TYR A 102 -14.38 -22.03 -9.63
C TYR A 102 -14.87 -22.29 -11.08
N GLU A 103 -16.08 -22.79 -11.25
CA GLU A 103 -16.62 -23.12 -12.58
C GLU A 103 -17.24 -21.92 -13.30
N LYS A 104 -17.93 -21.04 -12.56
CA LYS A 104 -18.76 -19.98 -13.15
C LYS A 104 -18.28 -18.56 -12.88
N GLN A 105 -17.71 -18.31 -11.72
CA GLN A 105 -17.41 -16.96 -11.24
C GLN A 105 -15.92 -16.59 -11.39
N LEU A 106 -15.03 -17.57 -11.48
CA LEU A 106 -13.61 -17.35 -11.71
C LEU A 106 -13.34 -17.27 -13.23
N LYS A 107 -12.89 -16.12 -13.72
CA LYS A 107 -12.66 -15.84 -15.14
C LYS A 107 -11.20 -15.52 -15.40
N GLU A 108 -10.60 -16.25 -16.31
CA GLU A 108 -9.28 -15.94 -16.81
C GLU A 108 -9.33 -14.73 -17.76
N GLN A 109 -8.43 -13.79 -17.56
CA GLN A 109 -8.28 -12.68 -18.50
C GLN A 109 -7.37 -13.11 -19.66
N ASP A 110 -7.87 -13.00 -20.86
CA ASP A 110 -7.07 -13.21 -22.07
C ASP A 110 -5.98 -12.12 -22.17
N GLN A 111 -4.74 -12.55 -22.38
CA GLN A 111 -3.57 -11.65 -22.47
C GLN A 111 -3.43 -11.03 -23.88
N SER A 112 -4.37 -11.27 -24.79
CA SER A 112 -4.31 -10.82 -26.19
C SER A 112 -4.51 -9.31 -26.40
N ALA A 113 -4.69 -8.51 -25.36
CA ALA A 113 -4.65 -7.05 -25.48
C ALA A 113 -3.20 -6.61 -25.66
N GLU A 114 -2.85 -6.17 -26.82
CA GLU A 114 -1.49 -5.89 -27.34
C GLU A 114 -0.61 -4.93 -26.54
N ASN A 115 -1.11 -4.29 -25.46
CA ASN A 115 -0.34 -3.31 -24.66
C ASN A 115 -0.72 -3.27 -23.19
N GLY A 116 -1.38 -4.24 -22.61
CA GLY A 116 -1.92 -4.11 -21.26
C GLY A 116 -1.34 -5.10 -20.26
N ASP A 117 -0.80 -4.59 -19.17
CA ASP A 117 -0.67 -5.37 -17.96
C ASP A 117 -2.03 -5.95 -17.58
N CYS A 118 -2.10 -7.28 -17.49
CA CYS A 118 -3.30 -7.94 -17.00
C CYS A 118 -3.58 -7.47 -15.57
N ARG A 119 -4.79 -6.99 -15.32
CA ARG A 119 -5.27 -6.63 -13.98
C ARG A 119 -6.27 -7.67 -13.49
N ALA A 120 -5.94 -8.34 -12.40
CA ALA A 120 -6.94 -9.10 -11.66
C ALA A 120 -7.89 -8.13 -10.95
N ASP A 121 -9.15 -8.49 -10.79
CA ASP A 121 -10.14 -7.70 -10.07
C ASP A 121 -11.29 -8.55 -9.54
N ILE A 122 -12.04 -8.00 -8.59
CA ILE A 122 -13.26 -8.57 -8.03
C ILE A 122 -14.45 -7.71 -8.46
N PHE A 123 -15.48 -8.35 -8.98
CA PHE A 123 -16.74 -7.73 -9.35
C PHE A 123 -17.83 -8.23 -8.41
N ASP A 124 -18.22 -7.41 -7.46
CA ASP A 124 -19.34 -7.67 -6.57
C ASP A 124 -20.64 -7.29 -7.27
N LEU A 125 -21.30 -8.28 -7.83
CA LEU A 125 -22.61 -8.18 -8.46
C LEU A 125 -23.64 -8.94 -7.62
N THR A 126 -23.61 -8.72 -6.32
CA THR A 126 -24.43 -9.46 -5.33
C THR A 126 -25.81 -9.85 -5.85
N PRO A 127 -26.22 -11.13 -5.76
CA PRO A 127 -25.64 -12.17 -4.90
C PRO A 127 -24.41 -12.91 -5.49
N HIS A 128 -23.97 -12.59 -6.69
CA HIS A 128 -22.84 -13.26 -7.34
C HIS A 128 -21.60 -12.38 -7.30
N VAL A 129 -20.47 -12.97 -6.95
CA VAL A 129 -19.17 -12.28 -6.93
C VAL A 129 -18.27 -12.95 -7.96
N TYR A 130 -17.73 -12.17 -8.87
CA TYR A 130 -16.84 -12.67 -9.93
C TYR A 130 -15.41 -12.23 -9.66
N MET A 131 -14.48 -13.11 -9.91
CA MET A 131 -13.05 -12.80 -9.89
C MET A 131 -12.46 -12.94 -11.28
N LYS A 132 -11.83 -11.88 -11.77
CA LYS A 132 -10.99 -11.91 -12.96
C LYS A 132 -9.54 -12.07 -12.53
N TYR A 133 -8.82 -13.00 -13.14
CA TYR A 133 -7.42 -13.27 -12.76
C TYR A 133 -6.49 -13.31 -13.98
N CYS A 134 -5.19 -13.15 -13.70
CA CYS A 134 -4.14 -13.16 -14.69
C CYS A 134 -3.35 -14.46 -14.64
N LYS A 135 -2.98 -15.00 -15.81
CA LYS A 135 -2.13 -16.21 -15.92
C LYS A 135 -0.73 -16.04 -15.37
N LYS A 136 -0.17 -14.84 -15.48
CA LYS A 136 1.22 -14.59 -15.12
C LYS A 136 1.44 -14.84 -13.63
N VAL A 137 2.35 -15.74 -13.32
CA VAL A 137 2.75 -16.08 -11.95
C VAL A 137 3.96 -15.23 -11.56
N GLU A 138 3.77 -14.36 -10.61
CA GLU A 138 4.77 -13.51 -9.98
C GLU A 138 4.45 -13.39 -8.50
N PHE A 139 5.45 -13.22 -7.66
CA PHE A 139 5.23 -13.08 -6.22
C PHE A 139 4.34 -11.88 -5.87
N ARG A 140 4.48 -10.78 -6.61
CA ARG A 140 3.59 -9.63 -6.43
C ARG A 140 2.12 -9.99 -6.71
N LYS A 141 1.87 -10.79 -7.75
CA LYS A 141 0.51 -11.27 -8.09
C LYS A 141 -0.01 -12.23 -7.03
N PHE A 142 0.84 -13.11 -6.51
CA PHE A 142 0.52 -13.98 -5.38
C PHE A 142 0.02 -13.17 -4.18
N LEU A 143 0.72 -12.11 -3.78
CA LEU A 143 0.28 -11.24 -2.69
C LEU A 143 -1.02 -10.49 -3.02
N GLN A 144 -1.15 -9.98 -4.24
CA GLN A 144 -2.37 -9.29 -4.68
C GLN A 144 -3.61 -10.18 -4.60
N VAL A 145 -3.49 -11.45 -4.96
CA VAL A 145 -4.60 -12.42 -4.86
C VAL A 145 -5.06 -12.57 -3.42
N HIS A 146 -4.14 -12.60 -2.44
CA HIS A 146 -4.51 -12.60 -1.01
C HIS A 146 -5.37 -11.38 -0.64
N GLY A 147 -5.01 -10.20 -1.12
CA GLY A 147 -5.81 -8.99 -0.91
C GLY A 147 -7.17 -9.03 -1.61
N TYR A 148 -7.23 -9.52 -2.85
CA TYR A 148 -8.49 -9.61 -3.60
C TYR A 148 -9.48 -10.57 -2.95
N LEU A 149 -9.02 -11.69 -2.40
CA LEU A 149 -9.91 -12.61 -1.70
C LEU A 149 -10.52 -11.98 -0.43
N GLY A 150 -9.91 -10.96 0.16
CA GLY A 150 -10.53 -10.15 1.22
C GLY A 150 -11.83 -9.50 0.77
N ARG A 151 -11.85 -8.94 -0.44
CA ARG A 151 -13.07 -8.36 -1.05
C ARG A 151 -14.12 -9.43 -1.31
N LEU A 152 -13.71 -10.59 -1.79
CA LEU A 152 -14.60 -11.71 -2.07
C LEU A 152 -15.26 -12.24 -0.80
N HIS A 153 -14.47 -12.51 0.25
CA HIS A 153 -15.02 -12.96 1.54
C HIS A 153 -15.90 -11.88 2.18
N TYR A 154 -15.53 -10.60 2.05
CA TYR A 154 -16.40 -9.51 2.53
C TYR A 154 -17.76 -9.52 1.82
N ALA A 155 -17.79 -9.71 0.51
CA ALA A 155 -19.04 -9.80 -0.25
C ALA A 155 -19.88 -11.01 0.18
N LYS A 156 -19.25 -12.16 0.45
CA LYS A 156 -19.93 -13.36 0.95
C LYS A 156 -20.53 -13.16 2.35
N GLU A 157 -19.78 -12.56 3.27
CA GLU A 157 -20.25 -12.35 4.66
C GLU A 157 -21.45 -11.39 4.75
N LYS A 158 -21.51 -10.38 3.87
CA LYS A 158 -22.63 -9.41 3.86
C LYS A 158 -23.83 -9.83 3.00
N GLN A 159 -23.77 -10.95 2.26
CA GLN A 159 -24.80 -11.36 1.28
C GLN A 159 -26.22 -11.52 1.84
N ASN A 160 -26.35 -11.78 3.12
CA ASN A 160 -27.64 -11.94 3.80
C ASN A 160 -28.26 -10.61 4.27
N LEU A 161 -27.57 -9.50 4.09
CA LEU A 161 -28.12 -8.19 4.41
C LEU A 161 -29.12 -7.72 3.34
N PRO A 162 -30.05 -6.83 3.66
CA PRO A 162 -30.79 -6.08 2.65
C PRO A 162 -29.84 -5.31 1.73
N SER A 163 -30.13 -5.24 0.43
CA SER A 163 -29.23 -4.71 -0.61
C SER A 163 -28.76 -3.27 -0.36
N TYR A 164 -29.54 -2.45 0.32
CA TYR A 164 -29.14 -1.08 0.68
C TYR A 164 -28.04 -1.01 1.75
N PHE A 165 -27.68 -2.13 2.39
CA PHE A 165 -26.54 -2.24 3.30
C PHE A 165 -25.32 -2.93 2.69
N PHE A 166 -25.31 -3.20 1.40
CA PHE A 166 -24.17 -3.87 0.75
C PHE A 166 -22.93 -2.98 0.62
N ASN A 167 -23.04 -1.69 0.82
CA ASN A 167 -21.87 -0.85 0.94
C ASN A 167 -21.02 -1.32 2.15
N SER A 168 -19.73 -1.47 1.93
CA SER A 168 -18.75 -1.91 2.94
C SER A 168 -17.93 -0.76 3.51
N TYR A 169 -18.23 0.49 3.13
CA TYR A 169 -17.36 1.66 3.39
C TYR A 169 -15.92 1.44 2.89
N ASP A 170 -15.74 0.62 1.87
CA ASP A 170 -14.44 0.21 1.32
C ASP A 170 -13.51 -0.50 2.34
N LEU A 171 -14.07 -1.08 3.42
CA LEU A 171 -13.29 -1.78 4.46
C LEU A 171 -12.70 -3.11 3.98
N GLU A 172 -13.16 -3.65 2.87
CA GLU A 172 -12.56 -4.81 2.22
C GLU A 172 -11.11 -4.58 1.75
N TYR A 173 -10.75 -3.34 1.42
CA TYR A 173 -9.38 -3.01 1.02
C TYR A 173 -8.40 -3.06 2.22
N PRO A 174 -8.66 -2.39 3.36
CA PRO A 174 -7.79 -2.52 4.54
C PRO A 174 -7.65 -3.96 5.05
N VAL A 175 -8.69 -4.77 4.94
CA VAL A 175 -8.59 -6.22 5.26
C VAL A 175 -7.57 -6.88 4.34
N GLY A 176 -7.69 -6.65 3.03
CA GLY A 176 -6.75 -7.18 2.04
C GLY A 176 -5.31 -6.75 2.32
N GLU A 177 -5.08 -5.49 2.65
CA GLU A 177 -3.75 -4.97 3.00
C GLU A 177 -3.16 -5.67 4.24
N ALA A 178 -3.94 -5.85 5.31
CA ALA A 178 -3.48 -6.56 6.50
C ALA A 178 -3.11 -8.03 6.21
N ILE A 179 -3.89 -8.71 5.38
CA ILE A 179 -3.61 -10.08 4.94
C ILE A 179 -2.31 -10.13 4.10
N ILE A 180 -2.13 -9.18 3.16
CA ILE A 180 -0.89 -9.08 2.36
C ILE A 180 0.34 -8.91 3.26
N LEU A 181 0.27 -8.08 4.29
CA LEU A 181 1.36 -7.88 5.23
C LEU A 181 1.75 -9.20 5.91
N SER A 182 0.78 -9.98 6.39
CA SER A 182 1.02 -11.29 7.02
C SER A 182 1.53 -12.33 6.02
N ALA A 183 0.84 -12.49 4.89
CA ALA A 183 1.18 -13.45 3.83
C ALA A 183 2.57 -13.23 3.22
N SER A 184 3.08 -12.00 3.29
CA SER A 184 4.41 -11.64 2.79
C SER A 184 5.55 -11.90 3.78
N THR A 185 5.26 -12.33 5.02
CA THR A 185 6.30 -12.58 6.02
C THR A 185 7.11 -13.85 5.72
N PRO A 186 8.38 -13.88 6.06
CA PRO A 186 9.18 -15.11 5.95
C PRO A 186 8.57 -16.29 6.70
N LYS A 187 7.99 -16.04 7.88
CA LYS A 187 7.33 -17.04 8.70
C LYS A 187 6.18 -17.70 7.95
N HIS A 188 5.32 -16.89 7.30
CA HIS A 188 4.23 -17.42 6.49
C HIS A 188 4.74 -18.21 5.28
N LEU A 189 5.69 -17.65 4.51
CA LEU A 189 6.25 -18.31 3.32
C LEU A 189 6.91 -19.66 3.66
N GLN A 190 7.53 -19.76 4.83
CA GLN A 190 8.07 -21.03 5.33
C GLN A 190 6.94 -21.99 5.74
N ALA A 191 5.91 -21.50 6.43
CA ALA A 191 4.79 -22.31 6.89
C ALA A 191 4.04 -22.99 5.74
N ILE A 192 3.82 -22.26 4.63
CA ILE A 192 3.17 -22.80 3.42
C ILE A 192 4.14 -23.50 2.46
N GLY A 193 5.42 -23.56 2.81
CA GLY A 193 6.43 -24.34 2.08
C GLY A 193 7.07 -23.64 0.89
N LEU A 194 6.75 -22.39 0.60
CA LEU A 194 7.32 -21.64 -0.54
C LEU A 194 8.80 -21.31 -0.38
N SER A 195 9.27 -21.12 0.84
CA SER A 195 10.67 -20.73 1.12
C SER A 195 11.40 -21.72 2.02
N LYS A 196 11.07 -23.02 1.97
CA LYS A 196 11.63 -24.07 2.86
C LYS A 196 13.16 -24.10 2.91
N ASN A 197 13.81 -23.84 1.80
CA ASN A 197 15.27 -23.94 1.65
C ASN A 197 15.94 -22.57 1.60
N PHE A 198 15.24 -21.48 1.97
CA PHE A 198 15.78 -20.14 1.94
C PHE A 198 15.93 -19.59 3.36
N GLU A 199 17.14 -19.16 3.71
CA GLU A 199 17.43 -18.54 4.99
C GLU A 199 17.31 -17.01 4.89
N PHE A 200 16.39 -16.45 5.65
CA PHE A 200 16.19 -15.01 5.74
C PHE A 200 17.12 -14.41 6.81
N SER A 201 18.26 -13.87 6.40
CA SER A 201 19.12 -13.11 7.31
C SER A 201 18.47 -11.77 7.70
N ASP A 202 18.88 -11.22 8.85
CA ASP A 202 18.41 -9.90 9.30
C ASP A 202 18.66 -8.81 8.24
N GLN A 203 19.76 -8.90 7.50
CA GLN A 203 20.08 -7.95 6.43
C GLN A 203 19.09 -8.04 5.26
N ILE A 204 18.68 -9.22 4.88
CA ILE A 204 17.66 -9.45 3.85
C ILE A 204 16.31 -8.87 4.31
N LEU A 205 15.94 -9.15 5.56
CA LEU A 205 14.69 -8.64 6.14
C LEU A 205 14.66 -7.12 6.19
N MET A 206 15.77 -6.48 6.54
CA MET A 206 15.89 -5.03 6.53
C MET A 206 15.81 -4.45 5.13
N ASN A 207 16.45 -5.08 4.13
CA ASN A 207 16.33 -4.65 2.73
C ASN A 207 14.88 -4.75 2.24
N ARG A 208 14.16 -5.82 2.61
CA ARG A 208 12.73 -5.95 2.31
C ARG A 208 11.93 -4.82 2.96
N LEU A 209 12.12 -4.60 4.26
CA LEU A 209 11.42 -3.55 5.00
C LEU A 209 11.68 -2.17 4.40
N PHE A 210 12.91 -1.89 4.01
CA PHE A 210 13.31 -0.64 3.35
C PHE A 210 12.59 -0.44 2.01
N ARG A 211 12.51 -1.48 1.17
CA ARG A 211 11.79 -1.43 -0.10
C ARG A 211 10.30 -1.20 0.08
N MET A 212 9.69 -1.90 1.04
CA MET A 212 8.29 -1.69 1.40
C MET A 212 8.08 -0.26 1.90
N GLY A 213 8.96 0.23 2.79
CA GLY A 213 8.87 1.57 3.34
C GLY A 213 8.98 2.67 2.29
N ILE A 214 9.89 2.54 1.31
CA ILE A 214 9.94 3.46 0.17
C ILE A 214 8.60 3.47 -0.56
N HIS A 215 8.08 2.30 -0.92
CA HIS A 215 6.81 2.21 -1.66
C HIS A 215 5.66 2.85 -0.89
N THR A 216 5.42 2.43 0.34
CA THR A 216 4.32 2.92 1.17
C THR A 216 4.45 4.39 1.52
N MET A 217 5.59 4.79 2.10
CA MET A 217 5.73 6.15 2.64
C MET A 217 5.81 7.21 1.55
N LEU A 218 6.26 6.90 0.32
CA LEU A 218 6.22 7.87 -0.77
C LEU A 218 4.82 8.01 -1.39
N ASN A 219 3.97 6.99 -1.31
CA ASN A 219 2.61 7.04 -1.85
C ASN A 219 1.63 7.82 -0.96
N ILE A 220 1.72 7.68 0.36
CA ILE A 220 0.78 8.31 1.30
C ILE A 220 0.65 9.84 1.10
N PRO A 221 1.73 10.62 1.02
CA PRO A 221 1.62 12.06 0.73
C PRO A 221 0.98 12.37 -0.63
N LEU A 222 1.23 11.53 -1.65
CA LEU A 222 0.62 11.71 -2.97
C LEU A 222 -0.90 11.50 -2.90
N TYR A 223 -1.36 10.43 -2.28
CA TYR A 223 -2.79 10.17 -2.08
C TYR A 223 -3.46 11.32 -1.32
N PHE A 224 -2.79 11.83 -0.29
CA PHE A 224 -3.27 12.97 0.48
C PHE A 224 -3.37 14.24 -0.38
N VAL A 225 -2.32 14.60 -1.11
CA VAL A 225 -2.29 15.80 -1.97
C VAL A 225 -3.40 15.73 -3.00
N HIS A 226 -3.59 14.59 -3.65
CA HIS A 226 -4.67 14.40 -4.62
C HIS A 226 -6.04 14.59 -4.02
N THR A 227 -6.31 13.92 -2.91
CA THR A 227 -7.59 14.10 -2.19
C THR A 227 -7.80 15.55 -1.81
N LYS A 228 -6.74 16.23 -1.35
CA LYS A 228 -6.80 17.63 -0.95
C LYS A 228 -7.10 18.57 -2.12
N VAL A 229 -6.40 18.41 -3.25
CA VAL A 229 -6.64 19.21 -4.48
C VAL A 229 -8.07 19.04 -4.96
N MET A 230 -8.58 17.78 -5.03
CA MET A 230 -9.96 17.52 -5.44
C MET A 230 -10.97 18.13 -4.47
N THR A 231 -10.72 18.00 -3.17
CA THR A 231 -11.59 18.59 -2.15
C THR A 231 -11.61 20.11 -2.25
N ASP A 232 -10.45 20.73 -2.43
CA ASP A 232 -10.31 22.19 -2.52
C ASP A 232 -10.96 22.75 -3.80
N LEU A 233 -10.91 21.99 -4.90
CA LEU A 233 -11.60 22.33 -6.14
C LEU A 233 -13.13 22.21 -5.98
N LEU A 234 -13.62 21.08 -5.45
CA LEU A 234 -15.05 20.81 -5.33
C LEU A 234 -15.76 21.73 -4.33
N ASN A 235 -15.08 22.18 -3.29
CA ASN A 235 -15.64 23.14 -2.32
C ASN A 235 -15.39 24.62 -2.68
N GLY A 236 -14.78 24.89 -3.85
CA GLY A 236 -14.52 26.23 -4.35
C GLY A 236 -13.38 26.99 -3.64
N THR A 237 -12.51 26.28 -2.90
CA THR A 237 -11.32 26.89 -2.26
C THR A 237 -10.27 27.31 -3.29
N VAL A 238 -10.21 26.61 -4.42
CA VAL A 238 -9.34 26.91 -5.56
C VAL A 238 -10.14 26.94 -6.86
N GLU A 239 -9.84 27.92 -7.72
CA GLU A 239 -10.39 28.01 -9.07
C GLU A 239 -9.65 27.06 -10.01
N ILE A 240 -10.35 26.54 -11.03
CA ILE A 240 -9.78 25.57 -11.97
C ILE A 240 -8.56 26.13 -12.70
N GLU A 241 -8.52 27.41 -13.00
CA GLU A 241 -7.42 28.11 -13.66
C GLU A 241 -6.15 28.11 -12.82
N ARG A 242 -6.26 27.95 -11.50
CA ARG A 242 -5.13 27.94 -10.54
C ARG A 242 -4.80 26.54 -10.02
N ILE A 243 -5.45 25.51 -10.55
CA ILE A 243 -5.31 24.15 -10.01
C ILE A 243 -3.88 23.64 -10.11
N ASN A 244 -3.15 23.97 -11.19
CA ASN A 244 -1.79 23.51 -11.38
C ASN A 244 -0.82 24.09 -10.35
N LYS A 245 -0.93 25.38 -10.08
CA LYS A 245 -0.16 26.06 -9.04
C LYS A 245 -0.45 25.50 -7.66
N HIS A 246 -1.74 25.35 -7.34
CA HIS A 246 -2.19 24.79 -6.07
C HIS A 246 -1.69 23.37 -5.85
N TYR A 247 -1.75 22.53 -6.89
CA TYR A 247 -1.21 21.16 -6.85
C TYR A 247 0.29 21.15 -6.49
N TRP A 248 1.11 21.94 -7.18
CA TRP A 248 2.54 21.97 -6.91
C TRP A 248 2.91 22.57 -5.55
N GLU A 249 2.15 23.56 -5.08
CA GLU A 249 2.30 24.11 -3.72
C GLU A 249 2.05 23.02 -2.66
N LEU A 250 1.03 22.20 -2.84
CA LEU A 250 0.74 21.07 -1.95
C LEU A 250 1.76 19.95 -2.08
N MET A 251 2.24 19.65 -3.30
CA MET A 251 3.31 18.67 -3.53
C MET A 251 4.60 19.07 -2.82
N VAL A 252 5.01 20.34 -2.92
CA VAL A 252 6.17 20.84 -2.18
C VAL A 252 5.93 20.76 -0.67
N LYS A 253 4.75 21.18 -0.22
CA LYS A 253 4.43 21.25 1.22
C LYS A 253 4.40 19.89 1.92
N TYR A 254 3.76 18.89 1.29
CA TYR A 254 3.48 17.59 1.91
C TYR A 254 4.41 16.47 1.45
N ALA A 255 4.79 16.47 0.17
CA ALA A 255 5.66 15.44 -0.40
C ALA A 255 7.13 15.87 -0.55
N GLY A 256 7.43 17.18 -0.49
CA GLY A 256 8.78 17.67 -0.77
C GLY A 256 9.20 17.45 -2.21
N VAL A 257 8.26 17.54 -3.13
CA VAL A 257 8.45 17.29 -4.57
C VAL A 257 8.15 18.56 -5.34
N GLU A 258 9.01 18.89 -6.29
CA GLU A 258 8.86 20.06 -7.17
C GLU A 258 8.73 19.63 -8.64
N PRO A 259 8.12 20.47 -9.50
CA PRO A 259 8.08 20.19 -10.93
C PRO A 259 9.50 20.07 -11.50
N PRO A 260 9.71 19.26 -12.57
CA PRO A 260 11.03 19.06 -13.15
C PRO A 260 11.59 20.30 -13.81
N SER A 261 10.73 21.23 -14.21
CA SER A 261 11.05 22.53 -14.82
C SER A 261 10.02 23.58 -14.40
N ASP A 262 10.24 24.85 -14.70
CA ASP A 262 9.22 25.87 -14.57
C ASP A 262 7.97 25.47 -15.39
N ARG A 263 6.78 25.65 -14.84
CA ARG A 263 5.53 25.22 -15.45
C ARG A 263 4.63 26.44 -15.71
N PRO A 264 3.95 26.50 -16.85
CA PRO A 264 2.92 27.51 -17.06
C PRO A 264 1.69 27.18 -16.21
N GLU A 265 1.00 28.22 -15.71
CA GLU A 265 -0.25 28.04 -14.95
C GLU A 265 -1.35 27.35 -15.77
N SER A 266 -1.31 27.54 -17.09
CA SER A 266 -2.21 26.88 -18.05
C SER A 266 -1.97 25.37 -18.22
N ALA A 267 -0.85 24.82 -17.71
CA ALA A 267 -0.63 23.38 -17.71
C ALA A 267 -1.53 22.72 -16.65
N ILE A 268 -1.91 21.49 -16.92
CA ILE A 268 -2.67 20.66 -15.98
C ILE A 268 -1.85 19.40 -15.71
N ASP A 269 -0.99 19.47 -14.68
CA ASP A 269 -0.15 18.33 -14.30
C ASP A 269 -0.87 17.37 -13.33
N PHE A 270 -1.83 17.91 -12.56
CA PHE A 270 -2.57 17.20 -11.55
C PHE A 270 -3.23 15.89 -12.02
N PRO A 271 -3.94 15.79 -13.15
CA PRO A 271 -4.58 14.55 -13.59
C PRO A 271 -3.61 13.54 -14.17
N TYR A 272 -2.41 13.96 -14.60
CA TYR A 272 -1.49 13.10 -15.35
C TYR A 272 -1.11 11.82 -14.61
N ASN A 273 -0.83 11.93 -13.31
CA ASN A 273 -0.41 10.80 -12.48
C ASN A 273 -1.58 9.89 -12.04
N PHE A 274 -2.82 10.26 -12.33
CA PHE A 274 -4.03 9.60 -11.81
C PHE A 274 -5.08 9.33 -12.89
N TYR A 275 -4.71 9.61 -14.12
CA TYR A 275 -5.58 9.51 -15.28
C TYR A 275 -6.18 8.10 -15.51
N LEU A 276 -5.57 7.07 -14.96
CA LEU A 276 -5.99 5.68 -15.20
C LEU A 276 -7.00 5.15 -14.17
N ASP A 277 -7.25 5.89 -13.10
CA ASP A 277 -8.16 5.45 -12.05
C ASP A 277 -9.44 6.30 -12.08
N MET A 278 -10.34 5.97 -13.02
CA MET A 278 -11.65 6.64 -13.17
C MET A 278 -12.66 6.29 -12.07
N GLU A 279 -12.26 5.53 -11.05
CA GLU A 279 -13.10 5.28 -9.89
C GLU A 279 -13.18 6.52 -9.00
N GLU A 280 -14.39 6.90 -8.65
CA GLU A 280 -14.64 8.01 -7.72
C GLU A 280 -13.87 7.81 -6.42
N ASN A 281 -13.15 8.86 -5.99
CA ASN A 281 -12.39 8.88 -4.73
C ASN A 281 -11.29 7.83 -4.57
N HIS A 282 -10.77 7.26 -5.65
CA HIS A 282 -9.77 6.18 -5.60
C HIS A 282 -8.56 6.52 -4.71
N GLN A 283 -8.05 7.76 -4.74
CA GLN A 283 -6.90 8.16 -3.94
C GLN A 283 -7.23 8.28 -2.45
N THR A 284 -8.45 8.73 -2.11
CA THR A 284 -8.94 8.72 -0.74
C THR A 284 -9.06 7.30 -0.22
N LYS A 285 -9.60 6.39 -1.03
CA LYS A 285 -9.71 4.96 -0.71
C LYS A 285 -8.33 4.35 -0.47
N LYS A 286 -7.36 4.59 -1.36
CA LYS A 286 -5.98 4.12 -1.19
C LYS A 286 -5.33 4.65 0.09
N PHE A 287 -5.46 5.95 0.37
CA PHE A 287 -4.92 6.52 1.61
C PHE A 287 -5.51 5.86 2.86
N VAL A 288 -6.83 5.77 2.91
CA VAL A 288 -7.53 5.20 4.08
C VAL A 288 -7.23 3.72 4.22
N SER A 289 -7.26 2.97 3.11
CA SER A 289 -7.01 1.52 3.11
C SER A 289 -5.61 1.19 3.56
N GLU A 290 -4.61 1.91 3.07
CA GLU A 290 -3.23 1.67 3.46
C GLU A 290 -3.03 1.94 4.96
N VAL A 291 -3.50 3.06 5.47
CA VAL A 291 -3.36 3.40 6.89
C VAL A 291 -4.14 2.42 7.78
N LEU A 292 -5.39 2.11 7.45
CA LEU A 292 -6.20 1.14 8.21
C LEU A 292 -5.65 -0.29 8.11
N GLY A 293 -5.05 -0.67 6.98
CA GLY A 293 -4.40 -1.97 6.83
C GLY A 293 -3.32 -2.20 7.88
N TYR A 294 -2.50 -1.18 8.18
CA TYR A 294 -1.52 -1.26 9.28
C TYR A 294 -2.18 -1.30 10.67
N HIS A 295 -3.29 -0.59 10.87
CA HIS A 295 -4.05 -0.69 12.12
C HIS A 295 -4.62 -2.09 12.33
N PHE A 296 -5.24 -2.68 11.31
CA PHE A 296 -5.74 -4.05 11.36
C PHE A 296 -4.62 -5.04 11.62
N TYR A 297 -3.52 -4.93 10.86
CA TYR A 297 -2.37 -5.80 11.03
C TYR A 297 -1.81 -5.74 12.46
N ARG A 298 -1.66 -4.53 13.04
CA ARG A 298 -1.20 -4.37 14.42
C ARG A 298 -2.18 -5.03 15.41
N SER A 299 -3.48 -4.77 15.27
CA SER A 299 -4.51 -5.36 16.14
C SER A 299 -4.47 -6.89 16.09
N PHE A 300 -4.35 -7.47 14.88
CA PHE A 300 -4.23 -8.92 14.72
C PHE A 300 -2.95 -9.48 15.35
N CYS A 301 -1.86 -8.75 15.25
CA CYS A 301 -0.60 -9.18 15.87
C CYS A 301 -0.62 -9.08 17.40
N GLU A 302 -1.34 -8.11 17.96
CA GLU A 302 -1.59 -8.01 19.40
C GLU A 302 -2.42 -9.20 19.88
N GLU A 303 -3.45 -9.60 19.14
CA GLU A 303 -4.30 -10.75 19.40
C GLU A 303 -3.52 -12.09 19.39
N THR A 304 -2.52 -12.22 18.50
CA THR A 304 -1.63 -13.39 18.49
C THR A 304 -0.58 -13.36 19.60
N HIS A 305 -0.57 -12.34 20.46
CA HIS A 305 0.47 -12.11 21.46
C HIS A 305 1.90 -12.08 20.86
N HIS A 306 2.03 -11.59 19.63
CA HIS A 306 3.30 -11.51 18.92
C HIS A 306 4.36 -10.77 19.74
N LYS A 307 5.58 -11.32 19.75
CA LYS A 307 6.74 -10.71 20.40
C LYS A 307 7.77 -10.31 19.35
N GLY A 308 8.36 -9.14 19.52
CA GLY A 308 9.36 -8.60 18.59
C GLY A 308 8.83 -7.52 17.66
N TYR A 309 9.56 -7.28 16.58
CA TYR A 309 9.18 -6.25 15.63
C TYR A 309 7.89 -6.59 14.87
N LEU A 310 7.00 -5.61 14.77
CA LEU A 310 5.67 -5.79 14.19
C LEU A 310 5.72 -6.37 12.76
N HIS A 311 6.67 -5.96 11.92
CA HIS A 311 6.80 -6.41 10.54
C HIS A 311 7.13 -7.91 10.35
N ASN A 312 7.41 -8.64 11.44
CA ASN A 312 7.66 -10.09 11.43
C ASN A 312 6.48 -10.92 11.92
N CYS A 313 5.36 -10.28 12.23
CA CYS A 313 4.17 -10.95 12.72
C CYS A 313 3.45 -11.70 11.58
N ASP A 314 3.05 -12.94 11.87
CA ASP A 314 2.16 -13.73 11.03
C ASP A 314 1.00 -14.22 11.88
N PHE A 315 -0.22 -13.93 11.43
CA PHE A 315 -1.45 -14.33 12.11
C PHE A 315 -2.21 -15.45 11.39
N TYR A 316 -1.57 -16.11 10.43
CA TYR A 316 -2.11 -17.31 9.77
C TYR A 316 -2.54 -18.35 10.80
N GLY A 317 -3.72 -18.95 10.61
CA GLY A 317 -4.27 -19.97 11.50
C GLY A 317 -4.97 -19.45 12.76
N ASN A 318 -5.11 -18.13 12.95
CA ASN A 318 -5.79 -17.59 14.11
C ASN A 318 -7.30 -17.39 13.86
N MET A 319 -8.10 -18.30 14.39
CA MET A 319 -9.57 -18.29 14.20
C MET A 319 -10.26 -17.13 14.94
N GLU A 320 -9.68 -16.58 16.00
CA GLU A 320 -10.29 -15.45 16.73
C GLU A 320 -10.25 -14.19 15.89
N ILE A 321 -9.16 -13.96 15.18
CA ILE A 321 -9.04 -12.90 14.17
C ILE A 321 -10.09 -13.08 13.07
N GLY A 322 -10.24 -14.30 12.56
CA GLY A 322 -11.27 -14.58 11.55
C GLY A 322 -12.70 -14.32 12.07
N ASN A 323 -13.00 -14.66 13.31
CA ASN A 323 -14.29 -14.36 13.93
C ASN A 323 -14.54 -12.85 14.05
N SER A 324 -13.53 -12.08 14.44
CA SER A 324 -13.60 -10.62 14.51
C SER A 324 -13.84 -10.01 13.13
N LEU A 325 -13.11 -10.49 12.10
CA LEU A 325 -13.30 -10.09 10.71
C LEU A 325 -14.70 -10.42 10.20
N LYS A 326 -15.20 -11.64 10.37
CA LYS A 326 -16.57 -12.04 9.98
C LYS A 326 -17.62 -11.18 10.69
N SER A 327 -17.43 -10.91 11.98
CA SER A 327 -18.32 -10.03 12.75
C SER A 327 -18.36 -8.60 12.21
N MET A 328 -17.24 -8.08 11.69
CA MET A 328 -17.18 -6.79 11.03
C MET A 328 -17.84 -6.83 9.66
N MET A 329 -17.44 -7.79 8.81
CA MET A 329 -17.88 -7.91 7.42
C MET A 329 -19.40 -8.11 7.30
N SER A 330 -19.99 -8.89 8.19
CA SER A 330 -21.44 -9.17 8.22
C SER A 330 -22.31 -7.95 8.52
N LEU A 331 -21.73 -6.83 8.95
CA LEU A 331 -22.46 -5.58 9.19
C LEU A 331 -22.70 -4.77 7.89
N GLY A 332 -21.85 -4.90 6.87
CA GLY A 332 -21.90 -4.02 5.71
C GLY A 332 -21.94 -2.56 6.14
N SER A 333 -22.91 -1.78 5.61
CA SER A 333 -23.18 -0.40 6.04
C SER A 333 -24.37 -0.26 7.02
N SER A 334 -24.80 -1.35 7.67
CA SER A 334 -25.91 -1.31 8.63
C SER A 334 -25.59 -0.57 9.93
N LYS A 335 -24.31 -0.31 10.17
CA LYS A 335 -23.79 0.49 11.28
C LYS A 335 -22.87 1.59 10.78
N PRO A 336 -22.71 2.70 11.49
CA PRO A 336 -21.67 3.69 11.18
C PRO A 336 -20.28 3.05 11.11
N TRP A 337 -19.43 3.54 10.24
CA TRP A 337 -18.12 2.94 9.97
C TRP A 337 -17.22 2.78 11.21
N ASN A 338 -17.28 3.75 12.14
CA ASN A 338 -16.52 3.70 13.39
C ASN A 338 -17.01 2.57 14.30
N GLU A 339 -18.32 2.31 14.38
CA GLU A 339 -18.88 1.17 15.13
C GLU A 339 -18.52 -0.16 14.48
N THR A 340 -18.45 -0.19 13.14
CA THR A 340 -18.02 -1.36 12.39
C THR A 340 -16.56 -1.68 12.67
N LEU A 341 -15.68 -0.68 12.68
CA LEU A 341 -14.25 -0.84 12.96
C LEU A 341 -13.94 -1.32 14.38
N VAL A 342 -14.76 -0.98 15.36
CA VAL A 342 -14.57 -1.44 16.75
C VAL A 342 -14.59 -2.97 16.86
N ARG A 343 -15.24 -3.67 15.94
CA ARG A 343 -15.27 -5.15 15.91
C ARG A 343 -13.89 -5.77 15.71
N VAL A 344 -13.01 -5.06 15.02
CA VAL A 344 -11.64 -5.50 14.74
C VAL A 344 -10.63 -4.80 15.64
N LEU A 345 -10.80 -3.50 15.88
CA LEU A 345 -9.83 -2.70 16.60
C LEU A 345 -10.07 -2.61 18.11
N GLY A 346 -11.21 -3.12 18.59
CA GLY A 346 -11.56 -3.18 20.03
C GLY A 346 -11.81 -1.83 20.70
N THR A 347 -11.46 -0.72 20.04
CA THR A 347 -11.59 0.65 20.54
C THR A 347 -12.20 1.55 19.49
N ASN A 348 -12.69 2.73 19.89
CA ASN A 348 -13.16 3.71 18.91
C ASN A 348 -11.99 4.20 18.05
N PRO A 349 -11.93 3.83 16.76
CA PRO A 349 -10.75 4.05 15.94
C PRO A 349 -10.63 5.52 15.56
N SER A 350 -9.48 6.10 15.84
CA SER A 350 -9.06 7.34 15.20
C SER A 350 -8.00 7.01 14.15
N LEU A 351 -8.20 7.43 12.93
CA LEU A 351 -7.19 7.26 11.88
C LEU A 351 -5.92 8.05 12.27
N SER A 352 -4.81 7.34 12.49
CA SER A 352 -3.51 7.88 12.90
C SER A 352 -2.36 7.18 12.17
N GLY A 353 -1.17 7.78 12.19
CA GLY A 353 0.03 7.21 11.57
C GLY A 353 0.79 6.20 12.44
N ASP A 354 0.36 5.96 13.68
CA ASP A 354 1.14 5.25 14.70
C ASP A 354 1.36 3.76 14.38
N ALA A 355 0.37 3.04 13.83
CA ALA A 355 0.52 1.64 13.44
C ALA A 355 1.52 1.46 12.29
N LEU A 356 1.45 2.34 11.29
CA LEU A 356 2.40 2.38 10.19
C LEU A 356 3.81 2.67 10.69
N LEU A 357 3.98 3.67 11.55
CA LEU A 357 5.29 4.01 12.13
C LEU A 357 5.85 2.86 12.97
N ALA A 358 5.01 2.17 13.74
CA ALA A 358 5.40 0.99 14.50
C ALA A 358 5.92 -0.15 13.60
N TYR A 359 5.27 -0.38 12.45
CA TYR A 359 5.70 -1.38 11.48
C TYR A 359 7.09 -1.09 10.92
N TYR A 360 7.38 0.17 10.61
CA TYR A 360 8.66 0.59 10.02
C TYR A 360 9.71 1.06 11.03
N THR A 361 9.50 0.90 12.34
CA THR A 361 10.41 1.36 13.39
C THR A 361 11.88 1.03 13.12
N PRO A 362 12.28 -0.22 12.78
CA PRO A 362 13.70 -0.53 12.57
C PRO A 362 14.33 0.24 11.41
N MET A 363 13.58 0.39 10.31
CA MET A 363 14.00 1.18 9.16
C MET A 363 14.15 2.66 9.51
N LEU A 364 13.20 3.21 10.24
CA LEU A 364 13.20 4.63 10.64
C LEU A 364 14.35 4.96 11.58
N ASP A 365 14.68 4.08 12.51
CA ASP A 365 15.80 4.28 13.43
C ASP A 365 17.14 4.24 12.68
N TRP A 366 17.27 3.35 11.69
CA TRP A 366 18.43 3.36 10.82
C TRP A 366 18.54 4.64 10.00
N LEU A 367 17.45 5.09 9.37
CA LEU A 367 17.43 6.32 8.57
C LEU A 367 17.90 7.52 9.40
N LYS A 368 17.39 7.66 10.64
CA LYS A 368 17.83 8.71 11.57
C LYS A 368 19.33 8.64 11.86
N ALA A 369 19.86 7.42 12.09
CA ALA A 369 21.28 7.23 12.35
C ALA A 369 22.11 7.62 11.12
N LYS A 370 21.74 7.14 9.92
CA LYS A 370 22.43 7.44 8.66
C LYS A 370 22.40 8.91 8.28
N ASN A 371 21.26 9.56 8.41
CA ASN A 371 21.13 10.98 8.15
C ASN A 371 21.97 11.84 9.11
N ARG A 372 22.05 11.45 10.39
CA ARG A 372 22.91 12.12 11.39
C ARG A 372 24.38 11.93 11.02
N GLU A 373 24.81 10.72 10.70
CA GLU A 373 26.17 10.38 10.28
C GLU A 373 26.59 11.20 9.06
N SER A 374 25.72 11.27 8.05
CA SER A 374 25.93 12.02 6.81
C SER A 374 25.69 13.53 6.92
N LYS A 375 25.25 14.02 8.09
CA LYS A 375 24.93 15.44 8.35
C LYS A 375 23.99 16.07 7.32
N VAL A 376 23.04 15.29 6.80
CA VAL A 376 22.07 15.79 5.82
C VAL A 376 21.04 16.71 6.47
N LYS A 377 20.52 17.67 5.72
CA LYS A 377 19.40 18.50 6.17
C LYS A 377 18.11 17.69 6.18
N ILE A 378 17.47 17.57 7.33
CA ILE A 378 16.13 16.97 7.44
C ILE A 378 15.07 17.97 7.01
N GLY A 379 14.14 17.50 6.15
CA GLY A 379 13.18 18.34 5.45
C GLY A 379 13.81 19.09 4.28
N TRP A 380 13.08 20.04 3.72
CA TRP A 380 13.45 20.77 2.50
C TRP A 380 13.10 22.25 2.60
N ASN A 381 13.79 23.06 1.77
CA ASN A 381 13.47 24.48 1.57
C ASN A 381 12.32 24.63 0.58
N SER A 382 11.86 25.86 0.35
CA SER A 382 10.91 26.18 -0.71
C SER A 382 11.45 25.76 -2.08
N SER A 383 10.55 25.42 -3.00
CA SER A 383 10.92 25.17 -4.41
C SER A 383 11.57 26.40 -5.02
N GLN A 384 12.55 26.18 -5.90
CA GLN A 384 13.14 27.23 -6.74
C GLN A 384 12.42 27.32 -8.12
N LYS A 385 11.62 26.30 -8.45
CA LYS A 385 10.83 26.28 -9.69
C LYS A 385 9.61 27.19 -9.55
N LYS A 386 9.29 27.86 -10.62
CA LYS A 386 8.16 28.80 -10.68
C LYS A 386 6.98 28.16 -11.41
N ILE A 387 5.80 28.45 -10.92
CA ILE A 387 4.53 28.26 -11.64
C ILE A 387 4.16 29.65 -12.16
N LEU A 388 4.31 29.85 -13.45
CA LEU A 388 4.15 31.14 -14.14
C LEU A 388 2.74 31.29 -14.68
#